data_6aab24ed9c153fb2e092d0e944b6ab1f
#
_entry.id   6aab24ed9c153fb2e092d0e944b6ab1f
#
_cell.length_a   1.000
_cell.length_b   1.000
_cell.length_c   1.000
_cell.angle_alpha   90.00
_cell.angle_beta   90.00
_cell.angle_gamma   90.00
#
_symmetry.space_group_name_H-M   'P 1'
#
loop_
_entity.id
_entity.type
_entity.pdbx_description
1 polymer ?
#
loop_
_entity_poly.entity_id
_entity_poly.type
_entity_poly.pdbx_seq_one_letter_code
_entity_poly.pdbx_strand_id
1 'polypeptide(L)'
;FIMNRGGVALRPGDGIIHSWLNRMLLPDTVGTGGDSHTRFPIGISFPAGSGLVAFAAATGVMPLDMPESVLVRFKGKMQPGITLRDLVNAIPLYAIKAGLLTVEKKGKKNVFSGRILEIEGLPDLKVEQAFELSDAAAERSAAACAVALNKEPIVEYMRSNITLMKWMIAEGYQDARTLKRRIAAMEEWIKNGTLLKADADAQYAAVIEIDLAEVTEPI
;
A
#
# COMPACT_ATOMS: atom_id res chain seq x y z
N PHE A 1 15.77 21.86 6.66
CA PHE A 1 16.35 20.87 7.56
C PHE A 1 16.41 19.48 6.89
N ILE A 2 15.27 18.93 6.49
CA ILE A 2 15.17 17.54 5.97
C ILE A 2 15.94 17.33 4.67
N MET A 3 15.88 18.28 3.74
CA MET A 3 16.59 18.20 2.46
C MET A 3 18.10 18.16 2.64
N ASN A 4 18.66 18.92 3.61
CA ASN A 4 20.09 18.91 3.90
C ASN A 4 20.60 17.57 4.46
N ARG A 5 19.67 16.66 4.81
CA ARG A 5 19.94 15.30 5.28
C ARG A 5 19.53 14.21 4.29
N GLY A 6 19.27 14.61 3.03
CA GLY A 6 18.93 13.67 1.96
C GLY A 6 17.44 13.28 1.91
N GLY A 7 16.59 13.97 2.67
CA GLY A 7 15.14 13.80 2.61
C GLY A 7 14.50 14.66 1.52
N VAL A 8 13.21 14.44 1.30
CA VAL A 8 12.37 15.20 0.38
C VAL A 8 11.37 16.02 1.20
N ALA A 9 11.21 17.29 0.89
CA ALA A 9 10.21 18.16 1.50
C ALA A 9 9.22 18.64 0.43
N LEU A 10 7.94 18.43 0.66
CA LEU A 10 6.90 18.94 -0.20
C LEU A 10 6.72 20.45 0.02
N ARG A 11 6.49 21.19 -1.06
CA ARG A 11 6.17 22.60 -1.02
C ARG A 11 4.66 22.79 -0.97
N PRO A 12 4.16 23.94 -0.48
CA PRO A 12 2.75 24.28 -0.60
C PRO A 12 2.27 24.15 -2.06
N GLY A 13 1.18 23.43 -2.27
CA GLY A 13 0.61 23.20 -3.60
C GLY A 13 1.12 21.94 -4.33
N ASP A 14 2.12 21.24 -3.80
CA ASP A 14 2.66 20.02 -4.44
C ASP A 14 1.72 18.80 -4.34
N GLY A 15 0.68 18.88 -3.53
CA GLY A 15 -0.27 17.80 -3.31
C GLY A 15 -0.12 17.15 -1.93
N ILE A 16 -0.69 15.96 -1.79
CA ILE A 16 -0.69 15.23 -0.53
C ILE A 16 0.52 14.30 -0.43
N ILE A 17 1.02 14.15 0.80
CA ILE A 17 2.22 13.35 1.10
C ILE A 17 2.09 11.88 0.66
N HIS A 18 0.93 11.27 0.80
CA HIS A 18 0.72 9.85 0.47
C HIS A 18 1.00 9.57 -1.01
N SER A 19 0.45 10.39 -1.91
CA SER A 19 0.70 10.28 -3.35
C SER A 19 2.18 10.49 -3.70
N TRP A 20 2.83 11.46 -3.05
CA TRP A 20 4.25 11.72 -3.26
C TRP A 20 5.13 10.58 -2.77
N LEU A 21 4.85 10.06 -1.58
CA LEU A 21 5.63 8.97 -1.01
C LEU A 21 5.57 7.72 -1.87
N ASN A 22 4.37 7.36 -2.33
CA ASN A 22 4.20 6.22 -3.24
C ASN A 22 5.00 6.36 -4.53
N ARG A 23 5.21 7.58 -5.04
CA ARG A 23 6.04 7.81 -6.24
C ARG A 23 7.54 7.63 -6.02
N MET A 24 8.01 7.61 -4.79
CA MET A 24 9.43 7.50 -4.43
C MET A 24 9.85 6.08 -4.04
N LEU A 25 8.89 5.14 -3.95
CA LEU A 25 9.15 3.80 -3.43
C LEU A 25 9.61 2.83 -4.51
N LEU A 26 10.33 1.83 -4.06
CA LEU A 26 10.61 0.61 -4.81
C LEU A 26 9.65 -0.49 -4.38
N PRO A 27 9.35 -1.46 -5.27
CA PRO A 27 8.58 -2.64 -4.89
C PRO A 27 9.24 -3.40 -3.72
N ASP A 28 8.41 -4.08 -2.94
CA ASP A 28 8.82 -4.94 -1.82
C ASP A 28 9.63 -4.22 -0.72
N THR A 29 9.49 -2.90 -0.62
CA THR A 29 10.09 -2.14 0.48
C THR A 29 9.20 -2.12 1.70
N VAL A 30 9.83 -2.10 2.87
CA VAL A 30 9.17 -1.90 4.16
C VAL A 30 9.36 -0.46 4.60
N GLY A 31 8.28 0.16 5.03
CA GLY A 31 8.30 1.55 5.47
C GLY A 31 7.47 1.82 6.72
N THR A 32 7.58 3.03 7.21
CA THR A 32 6.75 3.56 8.29
C THR A 32 6.41 5.02 8.02
N GLY A 33 5.42 5.54 8.71
CA GLY A 33 5.03 6.94 8.62
C GLY A 33 4.17 7.36 9.81
N GLY A 34 4.12 8.66 10.08
CA GLY A 34 3.36 9.23 11.20
C GLY A 34 1.87 9.45 10.91
N ASP A 35 1.38 8.98 9.77
CA ASP A 35 -0.03 9.06 9.38
C ASP A 35 -0.58 7.67 9.08
N SER A 36 -1.79 7.37 9.55
CA SER A 36 -2.45 6.07 9.39
C SER A 36 -2.65 5.64 7.94
N HIS A 37 -2.77 6.61 7.03
CA HIS A 37 -2.90 6.38 5.59
C HIS A 37 -1.57 6.31 4.84
N THR A 38 -0.44 6.23 5.54
CA THR A 38 0.86 5.91 4.93
C THR A 38 0.86 4.43 4.52
N ARG A 39 0.23 4.12 3.39
CA ARG A 39 0.04 2.76 2.87
C ARG A 39 0.64 2.66 1.48
N PHE A 40 1.33 1.57 1.20
CA PHE A 40 2.06 1.37 -0.05
C PHE A 40 1.50 0.18 -0.81
N PRO A 41 0.95 0.36 -2.02
CA PRO A 41 0.42 -0.77 -2.79
C PRO A 41 1.50 -1.67 -3.39
N ILE A 42 2.73 -1.16 -3.57
CA ILE A 42 3.87 -1.93 -4.15
C ILE A 42 4.89 -2.37 -3.11
N GLY A 43 4.66 -2.06 -1.85
CA GLY A 43 5.46 -2.47 -0.70
C GLY A 43 4.55 -2.65 0.50
N ILE A 44 5.11 -2.57 1.69
CA ILE A 44 4.34 -2.63 2.93
C ILE A 44 4.75 -1.49 3.85
N SER A 45 3.79 -0.87 4.54
CA SER A 45 4.05 0.17 5.52
C SER A 45 3.33 -0.14 6.82
N PHE A 46 4.03 0.06 7.92
CA PHE A 46 3.50 -0.01 9.28
C PHE A 46 3.43 1.40 9.86
N PRO A 47 2.31 2.12 9.69
CA PRO A 47 2.15 3.43 10.29
C PRO A 47 2.28 3.38 11.80
N ALA A 48 2.93 4.38 12.38
CA ALA A 48 3.23 4.41 13.80
C ALA A 48 3.09 5.84 14.36
N GLY A 49 2.98 5.96 15.66
CA GLY A 49 2.98 7.27 16.32
C GLY A 49 4.27 8.05 16.05
N SER A 50 4.18 9.36 16.05
CA SER A 50 5.28 10.27 15.72
C SER A 50 6.57 10.01 16.52
N GLY A 51 6.45 9.62 17.79
CA GLY A 51 7.59 9.29 18.65
C GLY A 51 8.36 8.07 18.15
N LEU A 52 7.64 7.00 17.74
CA LEU A 52 8.26 5.80 17.19
C LEU A 52 8.88 6.05 15.81
N VAL A 53 8.22 6.85 14.97
CA VAL A 53 8.77 7.26 13.66
C VAL A 53 10.03 8.10 13.85
N ALA A 54 10.04 9.02 14.82
CA ALA A 54 11.22 9.81 15.14
C ALA A 54 12.37 8.94 15.67
N PHE A 55 12.07 7.95 16.52
CA PHE A 55 13.04 6.96 16.99
C PHE A 55 13.64 6.18 15.82
N ALA A 56 12.80 5.68 14.89
CA ALA A 56 13.26 4.97 13.72
C ALA A 56 14.14 5.85 12.81
N ALA A 57 13.77 7.12 12.62
CA ALA A 57 14.56 8.07 11.85
C ALA A 57 15.93 8.39 12.50
N ALA A 58 16.00 8.41 13.82
CA ALA A 58 17.23 8.69 14.56
C ALA A 58 18.17 7.49 14.66
N THR A 59 17.62 6.28 14.82
CA THR A 59 18.39 5.05 15.11
C THR A 59 18.58 4.15 13.89
N GLY A 60 17.76 4.33 12.84
CA GLY A 60 17.74 3.45 11.67
C GLY A 60 16.96 2.14 11.87
N VAL A 61 16.32 1.94 13.03
CA VAL A 61 15.56 0.74 13.36
C VAL A 61 14.21 1.09 13.98
N MET A 62 13.20 0.28 13.73
CA MET A 62 11.88 0.37 14.38
C MET A 62 11.51 -0.99 14.96
N PRO A 63 11.31 -1.10 16.29
CA PRO A 63 10.81 -2.33 16.87
C PRO A 63 9.38 -2.59 16.38
N LEU A 64 9.12 -3.83 15.99
CA LEU A 64 7.83 -4.28 15.48
C LEU A 64 7.62 -5.73 15.89
N ASP A 65 6.52 -6.00 16.60
CA ASP A 65 6.03 -7.36 16.75
C ASP A 65 5.38 -7.78 15.43
N MET A 66 5.83 -8.90 14.83
CA MET A 66 5.33 -9.35 13.54
C MET A 66 3.83 -9.70 13.64
N PRO A 67 2.94 -8.97 12.96
CA PRO A 67 1.51 -9.27 12.98
C PRO A 67 1.19 -10.52 12.17
N GLU A 68 0.10 -11.21 12.54
CA GLU A 68 -0.54 -12.17 11.65
C GLU A 68 -1.11 -11.48 10.41
N SER A 69 -1.34 -12.26 9.34
CA SER A 69 -1.99 -11.78 8.13
C SER A 69 -3.44 -12.27 8.01
N VAL A 70 -4.27 -11.44 7.41
CA VAL A 70 -5.61 -11.79 6.91
C VAL A 70 -5.59 -11.67 5.39
N LEU A 71 -5.93 -12.76 4.69
CA LEU A 71 -5.99 -12.76 3.23
C LEU A 71 -7.40 -12.41 2.75
N VAL A 72 -7.47 -11.44 1.84
CA VAL A 72 -8.66 -11.18 1.00
C VAL A 72 -8.35 -11.62 -0.42
N ARG A 73 -9.09 -12.59 -0.92
CA ARG A 73 -8.93 -13.15 -2.25
C ARG A 73 -10.13 -12.82 -3.12
N PHE A 74 -9.91 -11.98 -4.13
CA PHE A 74 -10.90 -11.74 -5.18
C PHE A 74 -10.82 -12.84 -6.24
N LYS A 75 -11.98 -13.33 -6.69
CA LYS A 75 -12.13 -14.34 -7.73
C LYS A 75 -13.01 -13.82 -8.86
N GLY A 76 -12.75 -14.28 -10.08
CA GLY A 76 -13.55 -13.92 -11.24
C GLY A 76 -13.21 -12.56 -11.83
N LYS A 77 -14.20 -11.89 -12.42
CA LYS A 77 -14.04 -10.60 -13.11
C LYS A 77 -15.06 -9.59 -12.57
N MET A 78 -14.62 -8.36 -12.45
CA MET A 78 -15.47 -7.23 -12.05
C MET A 78 -16.64 -7.07 -13.01
N GLN A 79 -17.85 -6.88 -12.47
CA GLN A 79 -19.07 -6.75 -13.25
C GLN A 79 -19.21 -5.34 -13.84
N PRO A 80 -19.93 -5.20 -14.97
CA PRO A 80 -20.23 -3.88 -15.52
C PRO A 80 -20.94 -2.98 -14.50
N GLY A 81 -20.50 -1.73 -14.40
CA GLY A 81 -21.05 -0.75 -13.44
C GLY A 81 -20.45 -0.81 -12.04
N ILE A 82 -19.70 -1.84 -11.71
CA ILE A 82 -18.95 -1.94 -10.46
C ILE A 82 -17.62 -1.20 -10.57
N THR A 83 -17.29 -0.43 -9.57
CA THR A 83 -16.08 0.36 -9.48
C THR A 83 -15.10 -0.23 -8.46
N LEU A 84 -13.89 0.28 -8.43
CA LEU A 84 -12.92 -0.13 -7.42
C LEU A 84 -13.40 0.23 -5.99
N ARG A 85 -14.14 1.33 -5.84
CA ARG A 85 -14.72 1.74 -4.54
C ARG A 85 -15.66 0.67 -4.00
N ASP A 86 -16.43 0.03 -4.86
CA ASP A 86 -17.32 -1.06 -4.45
C ASP A 86 -16.50 -2.27 -3.95
N LEU A 87 -15.36 -2.56 -4.57
CA LEU A 87 -14.46 -3.62 -4.07
C LEU A 87 -13.84 -3.25 -2.72
N VAL A 88 -13.48 -1.98 -2.52
CA VAL A 88 -13.04 -1.48 -1.20
C VAL A 88 -14.11 -1.75 -0.15
N ASN A 89 -15.37 -1.47 -0.44
CA ASN A 89 -16.49 -1.65 0.48
C ASN A 89 -16.91 -3.13 0.61
N ALA A 90 -16.70 -3.95 -0.41
CA ALA A 90 -16.97 -5.39 -0.36
C ALA A 90 -16.14 -6.10 0.73
N ILE A 91 -14.90 -5.68 0.95
CA ILE A 91 -14.03 -6.31 1.95
C ILE A 91 -14.67 -6.33 3.35
N PRO A 92 -15.06 -5.20 3.96
CA PRO A 92 -15.73 -5.23 5.26
C PRO A 92 -17.10 -5.87 5.20
N LEU A 93 -17.85 -5.73 4.12
CA LEU A 93 -19.16 -6.36 3.96
C LEU A 93 -19.08 -7.89 4.03
N TYR A 94 -18.12 -8.49 3.29
CA TYR A 94 -17.93 -9.94 3.33
C TYR A 94 -17.36 -10.42 4.68
N ALA A 95 -16.52 -9.62 5.34
CA ALA A 95 -16.09 -9.90 6.71
C ALA A 95 -17.25 -9.90 7.70
N ILE A 96 -18.23 -8.99 7.55
CA ILE A 96 -19.45 -8.97 8.35
C ILE A 96 -20.29 -10.21 8.07
N LYS A 97 -20.54 -10.55 6.80
CA LYS A 97 -21.29 -11.76 6.41
C LYS A 97 -20.66 -13.04 6.97
N ALA A 98 -19.33 -13.07 7.06
CA ALA A 98 -18.59 -14.20 7.63
C ALA A 98 -18.52 -14.19 9.18
N GLY A 99 -19.10 -13.20 9.86
CA GLY A 99 -19.04 -13.06 11.32
C GLY A 99 -17.64 -12.71 11.88
N LEU A 100 -16.76 -12.20 11.02
CA LEU A 100 -15.38 -11.81 11.34
C LEU A 100 -15.25 -10.32 11.70
N LEU A 101 -16.26 -9.53 11.36
CA LEU A 101 -16.36 -8.10 11.67
C LEU A 101 -17.77 -7.82 12.21
N THR A 102 -17.87 -7.05 13.29
CA THR A 102 -19.16 -6.63 13.85
C THR A 102 -19.28 -5.11 13.87
N VAL A 103 -20.47 -4.60 13.60
CA VAL A 103 -20.81 -3.16 13.69
C VAL A 103 -21.33 -2.79 15.09
N GLU A 104 -21.78 -3.77 15.87
CA GLU A 104 -22.35 -3.59 17.21
C GLU A 104 -21.34 -3.13 18.24
N LYS A 105 -21.77 -2.35 19.23
CA LYS A 105 -20.89 -1.82 20.29
C LYS A 105 -20.44 -2.87 21.30
N LYS A 106 -21.23 -3.93 21.53
CA LYS A 106 -20.91 -5.02 22.47
C LYS A 106 -20.37 -6.23 21.70
N GLY A 107 -19.30 -6.85 22.23
CA GLY A 107 -18.71 -8.04 21.63
C GLY A 107 -18.01 -7.77 20.29
N LYS A 108 -17.42 -6.59 20.15
CA LYS A 108 -16.74 -6.17 18.91
C LYS A 108 -15.73 -7.21 18.44
N LYS A 109 -15.93 -7.66 17.22
CA LYS A 109 -14.93 -8.43 16.46
C LYS A 109 -14.42 -7.56 15.33
N ASN A 110 -13.12 -7.57 15.10
CA ASN A 110 -12.50 -6.99 13.92
C ASN A 110 -11.28 -7.83 13.56
N VAL A 111 -11.45 -8.70 12.57
CA VAL A 111 -10.41 -9.61 12.10
C VAL A 111 -9.18 -8.87 11.58
N PHE A 112 -9.35 -7.65 11.09
CA PHE A 112 -8.26 -6.85 10.53
C PHE A 112 -7.43 -6.12 11.59
N SER A 113 -7.99 -5.91 12.79
CA SER A 113 -7.36 -5.08 13.82
C SER A 113 -5.99 -5.62 14.24
N GLY A 114 -4.96 -4.80 14.03
CA GLY A 114 -3.57 -5.13 14.36
C GLY A 114 -2.93 -6.18 13.44
N ARG A 115 -3.59 -6.60 12.35
CA ARG A 115 -3.09 -7.58 11.39
C ARG A 115 -2.70 -6.94 10.06
N ILE A 116 -1.89 -7.63 9.30
CA ILE A 116 -1.60 -7.27 7.91
C ILE A 116 -2.79 -7.71 7.06
N LEU A 117 -3.32 -6.80 6.24
CA LEU A 117 -4.29 -7.12 5.21
C LEU A 117 -3.56 -7.43 3.91
N GLU A 118 -3.60 -8.66 3.47
CA GLU A 118 -3.09 -9.09 2.17
C GLU A 118 -4.23 -9.21 1.18
N ILE A 119 -4.09 -8.60 0.00
CA ILE A 119 -5.11 -8.57 -1.06
C ILE A 119 -4.54 -9.20 -2.32
N GLU A 120 -5.25 -10.19 -2.88
CA GLU A 120 -4.90 -10.84 -4.13
C GLU A 120 -6.12 -11.06 -5.05
N GLY A 121 -5.85 -11.48 -6.29
CA GLY A 121 -6.88 -11.77 -7.29
C GLY A 121 -7.20 -10.61 -8.24
N LEU A 122 -6.51 -9.49 -8.11
CA LEU A 122 -6.64 -8.30 -8.96
C LEU A 122 -5.26 -7.88 -9.52
N PRO A 123 -4.51 -8.80 -10.17
CA PRO A 123 -3.09 -8.60 -10.45
C PRO A 123 -2.81 -7.50 -11.48
N ASP A 124 -3.79 -7.13 -12.29
CA ASP A 124 -3.65 -6.18 -13.39
C ASP A 124 -4.13 -4.76 -13.04
N LEU A 125 -4.49 -4.52 -11.76
CA LEU A 125 -4.80 -3.17 -11.31
C LEU A 125 -3.60 -2.24 -11.53
N LYS A 126 -3.89 -1.02 -11.95
CA LYS A 126 -2.89 0.05 -11.91
C LYS A 126 -2.48 0.32 -10.47
N VAL A 127 -1.22 0.74 -10.26
CA VAL A 127 -0.70 1.00 -8.91
C VAL A 127 -1.54 2.06 -8.18
N GLU A 128 -2.03 3.08 -8.90
CA GLU A 128 -2.92 4.10 -8.33
C GLU A 128 -4.27 3.52 -7.88
N GLN A 129 -4.78 2.50 -8.57
CA GLN A 129 -5.98 1.79 -8.18
C GLN A 129 -5.71 0.90 -6.96
N ALA A 130 -4.60 0.17 -6.96
CA ALA A 130 -4.19 -0.63 -5.82
C ALA A 130 -3.93 0.22 -4.57
N PHE A 131 -3.51 1.48 -4.74
CA PHE A 131 -3.37 2.43 -3.64
C PHE A 131 -4.70 2.68 -2.93
N GLU A 132 -5.81 2.76 -3.63
CA GLU A 132 -7.12 2.92 -3.01
C GLU A 132 -7.48 1.73 -2.08
N LEU A 133 -7.16 0.50 -2.49
CA LEU A 133 -7.34 -0.69 -1.66
C LEU A 133 -6.43 -0.68 -0.43
N SER A 134 -5.15 -0.35 -0.60
CA SER A 134 -4.19 -0.34 0.50
C SER A 134 -4.46 0.79 1.49
N ASP A 135 -4.81 1.97 1.01
CA ASP A 135 -5.13 3.15 1.82
C ASP A 135 -6.34 2.89 2.73
N ALA A 136 -7.41 2.33 2.18
CA ALA A 136 -8.62 1.99 2.91
C ALA A 136 -8.40 0.95 4.05
N ALA A 137 -7.28 0.25 4.08
CA ALA A 137 -6.93 -0.64 5.18
C ALA A 137 -6.76 0.10 6.52
N ALA A 138 -6.47 1.40 6.48
CA ALA A 138 -6.41 2.28 7.65
C ALA A 138 -7.75 2.33 8.39
N GLU A 139 -8.85 2.43 7.66
CA GLU A 139 -10.22 2.51 8.22
C GLU A 139 -10.67 1.20 8.88
N ARG A 140 -9.96 0.10 8.64
CA ARG A 140 -10.22 -1.20 9.24
C ARG A 140 -9.32 -1.51 10.42
N SER A 141 -8.50 -0.55 10.86
CA SER A 141 -7.49 -0.72 11.91
C SER A 141 -6.45 -1.80 11.59
N ALA A 142 -6.21 -2.10 10.32
CA ALA A 142 -5.15 -3.00 9.93
C ALA A 142 -3.77 -2.39 10.27
N ALA A 143 -2.84 -3.23 10.69
CA ALA A 143 -1.47 -2.78 10.98
C ALA A 143 -0.71 -2.37 9.72
N ALA A 144 -0.97 -3.09 8.61
CA ALA A 144 -0.39 -2.82 7.31
C ALA A 144 -1.30 -3.39 6.21
N CYS A 145 -0.96 -3.11 4.95
CA CYS A 145 -1.62 -3.74 3.80
C CYS A 145 -0.60 -4.03 2.71
N ALA A 146 -0.75 -5.17 2.05
CA ALA A 146 -0.02 -5.54 0.85
C ALA A 146 -1.01 -5.92 -0.26
N VAL A 147 -0.71 -5.58 -1.51
CA VAL A 147 -1.55 -5.89 -2.68
C VAL A 147 -0.71 -6.64 -3.70
N ALA A 148 -1.13 -7.84 -4.05
CA ALA A 148 -0.45 -8.66 -5.05
C ALA A 148 -0.76 -8.14 -6.47
N LEU A 149 0.25 -7.60 -7.14
CA LEU A 149 0.18 -7.08 -8.51
C LEU A 149 1.13 -7.84 -9.44
N ASN A 150 0.82 -7.83 -10.73
CA ASN A 150 1.76 -8.23 -11.77
C ASN A 150 2.90 -7.21 -11.91
N LYS A 151 3.98 -7.61 -12.58
CA LYS A 151 5.16 -6.76 -12.78
C LYS A 151 4.87 -5.60 -13.75
N GLU A 152 4.03 -5.82 -14.73
CA GLU A 152 3.73 -4.87 -15.81
C GLU A 152 3.15 -3.54 -15.28
N PRO A 153 2.07 -3.51 -14.46
CA PRO A 153 1.55 -2.28 -13.87
C PRO A 153 2.58 -1.54 -13.02
N ILE A 154 3.43 -2.27 -12.29
CA ILE A 154 4.47 -1.69 -11.45
C ILE A 154 5.56 -1.04 -12.31
N VAL A 155 5.98 -1.69 -13.39
CA VAL A 155 6.96 -1.13 -14.33
C VAL A 155 6.42 0.13 -15.01
N GLU A 156 5.14 0.12 -15.44
CA GLU A 156 4.47 1.30 -16.02
C GLU A 156 4.53 2.48 -15.03
N TYR A 157 4.14 2.24 -13.78
CA TYR A 157 4.14 3.24 -12.72
C TYR A 157 5.55 3.78 -12.44
N MET A 158 6.55 2.91 -12.33
CA MET A 158 7.93 3.33 -12.08
C MET A 158 8.49 4.16 -13.23
N ARG A 159 8.19 3.83 -14.49
CA ARG A 159 8.60 4.64 -15.65
C ARG A 159 7.99 6.03 -15.61
N SER A 160 6.73 6.16 -15.24
CA SER A 160 6.07 7.45 -15.03
C SER A 160 6.77 8.26 -13.92
N ASN A 161 7.07 7.61 -12.80
CA ASN A 161 7.77 8.26 -11.69
C ASN A 161 9.19 8.71 -12.03
N ILE A 162 9.94 7.90 -12.79
CA ILE A 162 11.26 8.27 -13.30
C ILE A 162 11.15 9.53 -14.18
N THR A 163 10.17 9.59 -15.06
CA THR A 163 9.94 10.76 -15.94
C THR A 163 9.64 12.02 -15.10
N LEU A 164 8.77 11.90 -14.12
CA LEU A 164 8.46 12.99 -13.19
C LEU A 164 9.71 13.48 -12.44
N MET A 165 10.50 12.57 -11.88
CA MET A 165 11.70 12.94 -11.13
C MET A 165 12.78 13.57 -12.02
N LYS A 166 12.93 13.14 -13.28
CA LYS A 166 13.82 13.77 -14.26
C LYS A 166 13.37 15.20 -14.56
N TRP A 167 12.07 15.44 -14.73
CA TRP A 167 11.51 16.76 -14.89
C TRP A 167 11.76 17.62 -13.64
N MET A 168 11.52 17.11 -12.45
CA MET A 168 11.80 17.82 -11.20
C MET A 168 13.25 18.29 -11.09
N ILE A 169 14.19 17.46 -11.52
CA ILE A 169 15.62 17.82 -11.55
C ILE A 169 15.87 18.96 -12.54
N ALA A 170 15.28 18.90 -13.74
CA ALA A 170 15.45 19.92 -14.77
C ALA A 170 14.89 21.28 -14.34
N GLU A 171 13.78 21.29 -13.60
CA GLU A 171 13.13 22.49 -13.04
C GLU A 171 13.77 22.99 -11.72
N GLY A 172 14.89 22.38 -11.32
CA GLY A 172 15.57 22.75 -10.07
C GLY A 172 14.76 22.45 -8.80
N TYR A 173 13.86 21.46 -8.88
CA TYR A 173 13.02 21.04 -7.79
C TYR A 173 13.76 20.04 -6.89
N GLN A 174 13.69 20.23 -5.56
CA GLN A 174 14.26 19.32 -4.56
C GLN A 174 15.79 19.11 -4.64
N ASP A 175 16.32 18.20 -3.82
CA ASP A 175 17.70 17.72 -3.89
C ASP A 175 17.89 16.77 -5.07
N ALA A 176 18.51 17.27 -6.14
CA ALA A 176 18.81 16.50 -7.35
C ALA A 176 19.60 15.21 -7.05
N ARG A 177 20.47 15.19 -6.06
CA ARG A 177 21.23 14.00 -5.66
C ARG A 177 20.32 12.89 -5.17
N THR A 178 19.34 13.21 -4.33
CA THR A 178 18.35 12.23 -3.82
C THR A 178 17.47 11.70 -4.94
N LEU A 179 16.97 12.59 -5.80
CA LEU A 179 16.14 12.20 -6.95
C LEU A 179 16.92 11.30 -7.93
N LYS A 180 18.18 11.62 -8.24
CA LYS A 180 19.05 10.77 -9.09
C LYS A 180 19.24 9.37 -8.50
N ARG A 181 19.45 9.24 -7.20
CA ARG A 181 19.56 7.91 -6.54
C ARG A 181 18.27 7.11 -6.68
N ARG A 182 17.10 7.74 -6.51
CA ARG A 182 15.81 7.07 -6.68
C ARG A 182 15.58 6.63 -8.11
N ILE A 183 15.87 7.49 -9.08
CA ILE A 183 15.80 7.15 -10.50
C ILE A 183 16.68 5.93 -10.81
N ALA A 184 17.96 5.96 -10.42
CA ALA A 184 18.88 4.86 -10.67
C ALA A 184 18.41 3.54 -10.05
N ALA A 185 17.89 3.59 -8.82
CA ALA A 185 17.36 2.40 -8.15
C ALA A 185 16.12 1.84 -8.86
N MET A 186 15.21 2.70 -9.35
CA MET A 186 14.06 2.28 -10.14
C MET A 186 14.44 1.70 -11.50
N GLU A 187 15.38 2.34 -12.20
CA GLU A 187 15.90 1.84 -13.49
C GLU A 187 16.57 0.47 -13.34
N GLU A 188 17.31 0.26 -12.25
CA GLU A 188 17.91 -1.03 -11.93
C GLU A 188 16.85 -2.09 -11.59
N TRP A 189 15.86 -1.74 -10.78
CA TRP A 189 14.78 -2.67 -10.45
C TRP A 189 13.97 -3.07 -11.69
N ILE A 190 13.69 -2.14 -12.61
CA ILE A 190 12.98 -2.44 -13.87
C ILE A 190 13.73 -3.51 -14.69
N LYS A 191 15.06 -3.48 -14.68
CA LYS A 191 15.88 -4.46 -15.41
C LYS A 191 15.90 -5.83 -14.72
N ASN A 192 16.20 -5.85 -13.44
CA ASN A 192 16.61 -7.06 -12.72
C ASN A 192 15.68 -7.44 -11.55
N GLY A 193 14.74 -6.56 -11.18
CA GLY A 193 13.86 -6.79 -10.04
C GLY A 193 12.86 -7.94 -10.25
N THR A 194 12.62 -8.66 -9.18
CA THR A 194 11.56 -9.67 -9.05
C THR A 194 10.64 -9.25 -7.93
N LEU A 195 9.37 -9.62 -8.02
CA LEU A 195 8.40 -9.39 -6.95
C LEU A 195 8.41 -10.55 -5.96
N LEU A 196 8.32 -10.22 -4.69
CA LEU A 196 8.04 -11.20 -3.64
C LEU A 196 6.64 -11.78 -3.85
N LYS A 197 6.47 -13.00 -3.37
CA LYS A 197 5.19 -13.71 -3.37
C LYS A 197 5.04 -14.38 -2.03
N ALA A 198 3.79 -14.60 -1.62
CA ALA A 198 3.51 -15.44 -0.46
C ALA A 198 4.08 -16.85 -0.67
N ASP A 199 4.60 -17.44 0.41
CA ASP A 199 5.04 -18.82 0.39
C ASP A 199 3.84 -19.76 0.15
N ALA A 200 4.09 -20.92 -0.44
CA ALA A 200 3.02 -21.87 -0.78
C ALA A 200 2.28 -22.42 0.45
N ASP A 201 2.93 -22.38 1.60
CA ASP A 201 2.42 -22.82 2.91
C ASP A 201 2.13 -21.65 3.87
N ALA A 202 2.01 -20.43 3.35
CA ALA A 202 1.69 -19.25 4.14
C ALA A 202 0.42 -19.46 4.99
N GLN A 203 0.51 -19.10 6.26
CA GLN A 203 -0.58 -19.22 7.22
C GLN A 203 -1.28 -17.88 7.42
N TYR A 204 -2.60 -17.91 7.42
CA TYR A 204 -3.44 -16.72 7.60
C TYR A 204 -4.35 -16.89 8.82
N ALA A 205 -4.53 -15.83 9.59
CA ALA A 205 -5.49 -15.80 10.70
C ALA A 205 -6.96 -15.96 10.20
N ALA A 206 -7.23 -15.50 8.98
CA ALA A 206 -8.48 -15.71 8.27
C ALA A 206 -8.26 -15.53 6.76
N VAL A 207 -9.13 -16.17 5.97
CA VAL A 207 -9.23 -16.00 4.52
C VAL A 207 -10.65 -15.56 4.19
N ILE A 208 -10.77 -14.44 3.48
CA ILE A 208 -12.05 -13.90 3.01
C ILE A 208 -12.03 -13.98 1.48
N GLU A 209 -12.87 -14.84 0.92
CA GLU A 209 -13.02 -14.97 -0.53
C GLU A 209 -14.20 -14.13 -0.99
N ILE A 210 -13.99 -13.36 -2.05
CA ILE A 210 -15.00 -12.49 -2.67
C ILE A 210 -15.10 -12.87 -4.14
N ASP A 211 -16.23 -13.47 -4.51
CA ASP A 211 -16.52 -13.71 -5.93
C ASP A 211 -17.05 -12.42 -6.57
N LEU A 212 -16.31 -11.90 -7.51
CA LEU A 212 -16.67 -10.67 -8.23
C LEU A 212 -17.94 -10.84 -9.08
N ALA A 213 -18.35 -12.07 -9.38
CA ALA A 213 -19.62 -12.34 -10.05
C ALA A 213 -20.83 -12.06 -9.14
N GLU A 214 -20.66 -12.09 -7.84
CA GLU A 214 -21.70 -11.78 -6.84
C GLU A 214 -21.80 -10.29 -6.50
N VAL A 215 -20.79 -9.50 -6.87
CA VAL A 215 -20.78 -8.04 -6.67
C VAL A 215 -21.43 -7.40 -7.88
N THR A 216 -22.75 -7.33 -7.90
CA THR A 216 -23.57 -6.88 -9.05
C THR A 216 -24.18 -5.51 -8.84
N GLU A 217 -24.15 -4.97 -7.63
CA GLU A 217 -24.70 -3.66 -7.25
C GLU A 217 -23.64 -2.83 -6.54
N PRO A 218 -23.65 -1.50 -6.66
CA PRO A 218 -22.80 -0.61 -5.87
C PRO A 218 -22.95 -0.83 -4.35
N ILE A 219 -21.84 -0.80 -3.63
CA ILE A 219 -21.78 -1.02 -2.18
C ILE A 219 -21.39 0.28 -1.46
#